data_231424d7bfcd6acf113af548748764d8
#
_entry.id   231424d7bfcd6acf113af548748764d8
#
_cell.length_a   1.000
_cell.length_b   1.000
_cell.length_c   1.000
_cell.angle_alpha   90.00
_cell.angle_beta   90.00
_cell.angle_gamma   90.00
#
_symmetry.space_group_name_H-M   'P 1'
#
loop_
_entity.id
_entity.type
_entity.pdbx_description
1 polymer ?
#
loop_
_entity_poly.entity_id
_entity_poly.type
_entity_poly.pdbx_seq_one_letter_code
_entity_poly.pdbx_strand_id
1 'polypeptide(L)'
;DLKILREFNFSVSHHLCSANAEFDLHKIKKITSHPQVFGQCNNWIRNNLPDVEKVVATSTAEAASKAVHDNEFFCIANSYAIELFNLHTHLENIQDSNDNKTRFLVIGKSIEEKADQNKTSVMINIADKPGSLMSILQPFTELNINMTRIETRPSRNNDYLHTFFIDFEGYYEDEIIIKLLEKLEKMSEELRIIGSYSVLN
;
A
#
# COMPACT_ATOMS: atom_id res chain seq x y z
N ASP A 1 19.05 -7.79 -13.19
CA ASP A 1 17.65 -7.87 -12.76
C ASP A 1 17.51 -7.37 -11.35
N LEU A 2 16.43 -6.60 -11.07
CA LEU A 2 16.10 -6.13 -9.74
C LEU A 2 15.22 -7.15 -9.01
N LYS A 3 15.41 -7.28 -7.70
CA LYS A 3 14.66 -8.16 -6.80
C LYS A 3 14.09 -7.38 -5.64
N ILE A 4 12.96 -7.87 -5.10
CA ILE A 4 12.45 -7.42 -3.82
C ILE A 4 13.33 -8.05 -2.73
N LEU A 5 13.92 -7.20 -1.88
CA LEU A 5 14.79 -7.63 -0.78
C LEU A 5 14.03 -7.65 0.53
N ARG A 6 13.14 -6.69 0.76
CA ARG A 6 12.36 -6.55 2.01
C ARG A 6 11.01 -5.94 1.72
N GLU A 7 10.11 -6.21 2.63
CA GLU A 7 8.79 -5.60 2.71
C GLU A 7 8.57 -5.03 4.09
N PHE A 8 7.99 -3.85 4.16
CA PHE A 8 7.45 -3.30 5.39
C PHE A 8 6.16 -2.55 5.12
N ASN A 9 5.27 -2.58 6.10
CA ASN A 9 3.98 -1.93 6.04
C ASN A 9 3.99 -0.71 6.95
N PHE A 10 3.74 0.46 6.36
CA PHE A 10 3.67 1.71 7.07
C PHE A 10 2.21 2.08 7.32
N SER A 11 1.82 2.18 8.58
CA SER A 11 0.47 2.64 8.96
C SER A 11 0.36 4.14 8.71
N VAL A 12 -0.65 4.54 7.97
CA VAL A 12 -0.89 5.96 7.65
C VAL A 12 -1.95 6.48 8.60
N SER A 13 -1.57 7.44 9.44
CA SER A 13 -2.47 8.19 10.30
C SER A 13 -2.69 9.58 9.76
N HIS A 14 -3.90 10.09 9.96
CA HIS A 14 -4.28 11.43 9.56
C HIS A 14 -4.68 12.26 10.78
N HIS A 15 -4.18 13.49 10.83
CA HIS A 15 -4.37 14.39 11.94
C HIS A 15 -4.91 15.72 11.43
N LEU A 16 -5.76 16.37 12.22
CA LEU A 16 -6.19 17.74 11.97
C LEU A 16 -5.16 18.69 12.59
N CYS A 17 -4.62 19.59 11.80
CA CYS A 17 -3.52 20.46 12.20
C CYS A 17 -3.62 21.85 11.54
N SER A 18 -2.95 22.84 12.12
CA SER A 18 -2.81 24.18 11.59
C SER A 18 -1.53 24.87 12.10
N ALA A 19 -1.21 26.05 11.56
CA ALA A 19 -0.08 26.85 12.04
C ALA A 19 -0.34 27.48 13.43
N ASN A 20 -1.59 27.70 13.82
CA ASN A 20 -1.93 28.29 15.10
C ASN A 20 -2.03 27.24 16.20
N ALA A 21 -1.55 27.56 17.40
CA ALA A 21 -1.75 26.74 18.60
C ALA A 21 -3.18 26.80 19.14
N GLU A 22 -3.88 27.90 18.90
CA GLU A 22 -5.28 28.07 19.32
C GLU A 22 -6.20 27.23 18.45
N PHE A 23 -7.12 26.50 19.08
CA PHE A 23 -8.01 25.57 18.44
C PHE A 23 -9.43 25.67 18.98
N ASP A 24 -10.37 25.85 18.08
CA ASP A 24 -11.80 25.72 18.34
C ASP A 24 -12.46 25.05 17.13
N LEU A 25 -12.89 23.82 17.32
CA LEU A 25 -13.48 23.00 16.25
C LEU A 25 -14.66 23.69 15.54
N HIS A 26 -15.47 24.44 16.31
CA HIS A 26 -16.67 25.11 15.79
C HIS A 26 -16.34 26.36 14.94
N LYS A 27 -15.12 26.86 15.00
CA LYS A 27 -14.68 28.02 14.22
C LYS A 27 -14.00 27.64 12.90
N ILE A 28 -13.77 26.35 12.66
CA ILE A 28 -13.15 25.88 11.43
C ILE A 28 -14.11 26.06 10.25
N LYS A 29 -13.71 26.89 9.30
CA LYS A 29 -14.47 27.14 8.07
C LYS A 29 -13.90 26.44 6.86
N LYS A 30 -12.58 26.25 6.83
CA LYS A 30 -11.86 25.68 5.67
C LYS A 30 -10.88 24.60 6.12
N ILE A 31 -10.93 23.47 5.43
CA ILE A 31 -9.91 22.41 5.57
C ILE A 31 -9.30 22.09 4.21
N THR A 32 -8.01 21.79 4.19
CA THR A 32 -7.31 21.44 2.97
C THR A 32 -6.61 20.09 3.11
N SER A 33 -6.66 19.27 2.09
CA SER A 33 -5.93 18.01 1.96
C SER A 33 -6.00 17.43 0.54
N HIS A 34 -5.30 16.30 0.34
CA HIS A 34 -5.44 15.51 -0.88
C HIS A 34 -6.82 14.82 -0.92
N PRO A 35 -7.46 14.64 -2.10
CA PRO A 35 -8.77 14.00 -2.24
C PRO A 35 -8.88 12.64 -1.56
N GLN A 36 -7.83 11.81 -1.66
CA GLN A 36 -7.80 10.50 -1.03
C GLN A 36 -7.88 10.59 0.50
N VAL A 37 -7.22 11.58 1.11
CA VAL A 37 -7.28 11.81 2.56
C VAL A 37 -8.67 12.25 2.99
N PHE A 38 -9.32 13.11 2.23
CA PHE A 38 -10.73 13.45 2.46
C PHE A 38 -11.64 12.21 2.41
N GLY A 39 -11.38 11.30 1.47
CA GLY A 39 -12.10 10.02 1.40
C GLY A 39 -11.87 9.15 2.64
N GLN A 40 -10.64 9.10 3.15
CA GLN A 40 -10.26 8.31 4.32
C GLN A 40 -10.73 8.89 5.66
N CYS A 41 -11.10 10.17 5.71
CA CYS A 41 -11.62 10.88 6.88
C CYS A 41 -13.08 11.34 6.68
N ASN A 42 -13.81 10.81 5.71
CA ASN A 42 -15.08 11.35 5.29
C ASN A 42 -16.16 11.29 6.37
N ASN A 43 -16.26 10.18 7.09
CA ASN A 43 -17.25 10.04 8.18
C ASN A 43 -16.92 10.97 9.33
N TRP A 44 -15.64 11.06 9.69
CA TRP A 44 -15.19 11.96 10.74
C TRP A 44 -15.50 13.42 10.39
N ILE A 45 -15.18 13.87 9.17
CA ILE A 45 -15.45 15.24 8.70
C ILE A 45 -16.94 15.54 8.72
N ARG A 46 -17.76 14.62 8.21
CA ARG A 46 -19.22 14.80 8.16
C ARG A 46 -19.85 14.94 9.54
N ASN A 47 -19.33 14.21 10.53
CA ASN A 47 -19.89 14.21 11.88
C ASN A 47 -19.41 15.39 12.72
N ASN A 48 -18.20 15.91 12.48
CA ASN A 48 -17.59 16.94 13.32
C ASN A 48 -17.52 18.32 12.64
N LEU A 49 -17.49 18.36 11.30
CA LEU A 49 -17.35 19.57 10.50
C LEU A 49 -18.30 19.52 9.28
N PRO A 50 -19.64 19.41 9.49
CA PRO A 50 -20.59 19.17 8.38
C PRO A 50 -20.62 20.30 7.35
N ASP A 51 -20.39 21.54 7.75
CA ASP A 51 -20.49 22.74 6.91
C ASP A 51 -19.13 23.28 6.45
N VAL A 52 -18.04 22.53 6.66
CA VAL A 52 -16.68 22.97 6.35
C VAL A 52 -16.43 22.99 4.83
N GLU A 53 -15.80 24.03 4.35
CA GLU A 53 -15.30 24.11 2.98
C GLU A 53 -14.07 23.19 2.82
N LYS A 54 -14.15 22.24 1.86
CA LYS A 54 -13.04 21.34 1.52
C LYS A 54 -12.26 21.89 0.34
N VAL A 55 -11.03 22.35 0.55
CA VAL A 55 -10.14 22.85 -0.48
C VAL A 55 -9.14 21.78 -0.86
N VAL A 56 -9.21 21.31 -2.09
CA VAL A 56 -8.33 20.25 -2.61
C VAL A 56 -6.91 20.75 -2.79
N ALA A 57 -5.95 19.95 -2.32
CA ALA A 57 -4.52 20.08 -2.60
C ALA A 57 -4.01 18.86 -3.38
N THR A 58 -2.93 19.02 -4.15
CA THR A 58 -2.33 17.94 -4.95
C THR A 58 -1.56 16.93 -4.09
N SER A 59 -1.20 17.32 -2.86
CA SER A 59 -0.53 16.46 -1.88
C SER A 59 -0.83 16.93 -0.45
N THR A 60 -0.56 16.06 0.54
CA THR A 60 -0.61 16.43 1.96
C THR A 60 0.44 17.48 2.33
N ALA A 61 1.59 17.48 1.65
CA ALA A 61 2.63 18.50 1.82
C ALA A 61 2.17 19.88 1.32
N GLU A 62 1.48 19.96 0.19
CA GLU A 62 0.88 21.21 -0.30
C GLU A 62 -0.20 21.70 0.67
N ALA A 63 -1.04 20.81 1.18
CA ALA A 63 -2.05 21.17 2.17
C ALA A 63 -1.42 21.74 3.46
N ALA A 64 -0.34 21.11 3.96
CA ALA A 64 0.42 21.59 5.09
C ALA A 64 1.04 22.98 4.82
N SER A 65 1.63 23.17 3.64
CA SER A 65 2.18 24.47 3.21
C SER A 65 1.12 25.57 3.17
N LYS A 66 -0.10 25.27 2.66
CA LYS A 66 -1.22 26.23 2.67
C LYS A 66 -1.58 26.66 4.08
N ALA A 67 -1.68 25.69 5.01
CA ALA A 67 -2.03 25.97 6.40
C ALA A 67 -0.96 26.81 7.15
N VAL A 68 0.31 26.76 6.72
CA VAL A 68 1.38 27.64 7.24
C VAL A 68 1.23 29.08 6.75
N HIS A 69 0.85 29.27 5.48
CA HIS A 69 0.82 30.60 4.86
C HIS A 69 -0.51 31.35 5.06
N ASP A 70 -1.56 30.61 5.43
CA ASP A 70 -2.90 31.17 5.62
C ASP A 70 -3.59 30.57 6.83
N ASN A 71 -3.71 31.39 7.86
CA ASN A 71 -4.28 31.01 9.15
C ASN A 71 -5.78 30.66 9.12
N GLU A 72 -6.48 30.90 8.00
CA GLU A 72 -7.86 30.44 7.81
C GLU A 72 -7.96 28.94 7.54
N PHE A 73 -6.84 28.31 7.11
CA PHE A 73 -6.82 26.89 6.78
C PHE A 73 -6.36 26.02 7.93
N PHE A 74 -7.19 25.01 8.19
CA PHE A 74 -6.72 23.79 8.81
C PHE A 74 -6.36 22.77 7.73
N CYS A 75 -5.40 21.90 7.98
CA CYS A 75 -5.10 20.81 7.06
C CYS A 75 -5.26 19.45 7.72
N ILE A 76 -5.54 18.44 6.89
CA ILE A 76 -5.45 17.05 7.31
C ILE A 76 -4.17 16.49 6.69
N ALA A 77 -3.23 16.11 7.57
CA ALA A 77 -1.92 15.65 7.17
C ALA A 77 -1.43 14.48 8.06
N ASN A 78 -0.36 13.81 7.61
CA ASN A 78 0.34 12.80 8.39
C ASN A 78 1.38 13.44 9.33
N SER A 79 1.88 12.68 10.30
CA SER A 79 2.84 13.15 11.30
C SER A 79 4.12 13.72 10.66
N TYR A 80 4.61 13.14 9.57
CA TYR A 80 5.80 13.63 8.88
C TYR A 80 5.61 15.03 8.28
N ALA A 81 4.46 15.28 7.63
CA ALA A 81 4.17 16.61 7.10
C ALA A 81 3.98 17.64 8.22
N ILE A 82 3.38 17.25 9.34
CA ILE A 82 3.20 18.11 10.51
C ILE A 82 4.56 18.54 11.07
N GLU A 83 5.47 17.60 11.26
CA GLU A 83 6.85 17.88 11.72
C GLU A 83 7.60 18.76 10.74
N LEU A 84 7.59 18.41 9.45
CA LEU A 84 8.30 19.14 8.39
C LEU A 84 7.87 20.59 8.28
N PHE A 85 6.58 20.89 8.45
CA PHE A 85 6.01 22.24 8.35
C PHE A 85 5.80 22.92 9.71
N ASN A 86 6.24 22.30 10.82
CA ASN A 86 6.11 22.81 12.19
C ASN A 86 4.66 23.22 12.53
N LEU A 87 3.70 22.36 12.21
CA LEU A 87 2.29 22.57 12.51
C LEU A 87 1.91 22.06 13.89
N HIS A 88 0.86 22.64 14.48
CA HIS A 88 0.24 22.15 15.68
C HIS A 88 -0.80 21.09 15.37
N THR A 89 -0.66 19.91 15.98
CA THR A 89 -1.68 18.85 15.93
C THR A 89 -2.80 19.17 16.93
N HIS A 90 -4.02 19.25 16.43
CA HIS A 90 -5.18 19.50 17.28
C HIS A 90 -5.97 18.25 17.60
N LEU A 91 -6.15 17.38 16.59
CA LEU A 91 -6.82 16.08 16.74
C LEU A 91 -6.05 15.01 15.99
N GLU A 92 -5.79 13.92 16.69
CA GLU A 92 -5.03 12.80 16.15
C GLU A 92 -5.93 11.68 15.65
N ASN A 93 -5.44 10.93 14.66
CA ASN A 93 -6.05 9.69 14.18
C ASN A 93 -7.52 9.86 13.76
N ILE A 94 -7.80 10.89 12.94
CA ILE A 94 -9.15 11.21 12.48
C ILE A 94 -9.62 10.40 11.26
N GLN A 95 -8.82 9.44 10.79
CA GLN A 95 -9.19 8.53 9.71
C GLN A 95 -10.32 7.58 10.15
N ASP A 96 -11.19 7.24 9.20
CA ASP A 96 -12.36 6.38 9.43
C ASP A 96 -11.99 4.91 9.69
N SER A 97 -10.79 4.46 9.24
CA SER A 97 -10.27 3.10 9.46
C SER A 97 -8.80 3.15 9.85
N ASN A 98 -8.41 2.29 10.79
CA ASN A 98 -7.01 2.11 11.20
C ASN A 98 -6.25 1.09 10.33
N ASP A 99 -6.91 0.45 9.36
CA ASP A 99 -6.32 -0.56 8.48
C ASP A 99 -5.61 0.05 7.28
N ASN A 100 -5.47 1.38 7.23
CA ASN A 100 -4.79 2.07 6.16
C ASN A 100 -3.27 1.87 6.28
N LYS A 101 -2.75 0.88 5.53
CA LYS A 101 -1.33 0.57 5.47
C LYS A 101 -0.80 0.77 4.06
N THR A 102 0.32 1.45 3.95
CA THR A 102 1.07 1.53 2.69
C THR A 102 2.20 0.50 2.73
N ARG A 103 2.18 -0.40 1.76
CA ARG A 103 3.24 -1.39 1.57
C ARG A 103 4.42 -0.76 0.85
N PHE A 104 5.59 -0.85 1.43
CA PHE A 104 6.86 -0.44 0.81
C PHE A 104 7.72 -1.67 0.53
N LEU A 105 8.37 -1.64 -0.62
CA LEU A 105 9.29 -2.69 -1.07
C LEU A 105 10.69 -2.09 -1.22
N VAL A 106 11.67 -2.72 -0.59
CA VAL A 106 13.09 -2.43 -0.84
C VAL A 106 13.54 -3.25 -2.04
N ILE A 107 14.09 -2.58 -3.04
CA ILE A 107 14.50 -3.18 -4.30
C ILE A 107 16.02 -3.14 -4.42
N GLY A 108 16.63 -4.25 -4.82
CA GLY A 108 18.07 -4.38 -5.03
C GLY A 108 18.44 -5.46 -6.04
N LYS A 109 19.72 -5.84 -6.08
CA LYS A 109 20.27 -6.74 -7.12
C LYS A 109 20.42 -8.22 -6.70
N SER A 110 20.33 -8.50 -5.40
CA SER A 110 20.48 -9.86 -4.85
C SER A 110 19.28 -10.22 -3.97
N ILE A 111 18.96 -11.51 -3.88
CA ILE A 111 18.01 -12.02 -2.88
C ILE A 111 18.74 -12.12 -1.56
N GLU A 112 18.08 -11.74 -0.47
CA GLU A 112 18.63 -11.87 0.90
C GLU A 112 18.62 -13.33 1.37
N GLU A 113 19.41 -13.60 2.40
CA GLU A 113 19.45 -14.91 3.06
C GLU A 113 18.10 -15.22 3.73
N LYS A 114 17.83 -16.51 3.89
CA LYS A 114 16.62 -17.01 4.55
C LYS A 114 16.54 -16.50 5.98
N ALA A 115 15.37 -15.99 6.36
CA ALA A 115 15.00 -15.60 7.72
C ALA A 115 13.98 -16.58 8.32
N ASP A 116 13.52 -16.34 9.56
CA ASP A 116 12.51 -17.18 10.21
C ASP A 116 11.15 -17.12 9.50
N GLN A 117 10.77 -15.94 9.02
CA GLN A 117 9.55 -15.72 8.24
C GLN A 117 9.91 -15.10 6.90
N ASN A 118 9.63 -15.83 5.85
CA ASN A 118 9.92 -15.42 4.48
C ASN A 118 8.65 -15.38 3.66
N LYS A 119 8.69 -14.50 2.68
CA LYS A 119 7.70 -14.38 1.62
C LYS A 119 8.40 -14.45 0.27
N THR A 120 7.85 -15.20 -0.65
CA THR A 120 8.31 -15.23 -2.04
C THR A 120 7.29 -14.52 -2.92
N SER A 121 7.77 -13.66 -3.79
CA SER A 121 6.97 -12.97 -4.81
C SER A 121 7.35 -13.45 -6.19
N VAL A 122 6.34 -13.79 -6.99
CA VAL A 122 6.52 -14.23 -8.37
C VAL A 122 5.69 -13.37 -9.33
N MET A 123 6.18 -13.26 -10.55
CA MET A 123 5.43 -12.76 -11.69
C MET A 123 5.13 -13.95 -12.61
N ILE A 124 3.87 -14.13 -12.98
CA ILE A 124 3.41 -15.25 -13.80
C ILE A 124 2.60 -14.71 -14.98
N ASN A 125 3.00 -15.07 -16.19
CA ASN A 125 2.23 -14.80 -17.39
C ASN A 125 1.49 -16.07 -17.81
N ILE A 126 0.16 -15.96 -17.95
CA ILE A 126 -0.70 -17.06 -18.39
C ILE A 126 -1.55 -16.65 -19.57
N ALA A 127 -1.92 -17.63 -20.41
CA ALA A 127 -2.84 -17.40 -21.52
C ALA A 127 -4.23 -17.01 -20.99
N ASP A 128 -4.90 -16.09 -21.69
CA ASP A 128 -6.28 -15.70 -21.40
C ASP A 128 -7.25 -16.77 -21.95
N LYS A 129 -7.56 -17.74 -21.12
CA LYS A 129 -8.53 -18.82 -21.42
C LYS A 129 -9.32 -19.21 -20.16
N PRO A 130 -10.56 -19.74 -20.32
CA PRO A 130 -11.31 -20.25 -19.20
C PRO A 130 -10.52 -21.27 -18.37
N GLY A 131 -10.45 -21.05 -17.06
CA GLY A 131 -9.77 -21.92 -16.11
C GLY A 131 -8.29 -21.63 -15.88
N SER A 132 -7.62 -20.75 -16.64
CA SER A 132 -6.18 -20.46 -16.49
C SER A 132 -5.81 -19.98 -15.10
N LEU A 133 -6.58 -19.05 -14.51
CA LEU A 133 -6.35 -18.61 -13.13
C LEU A 133 -6.52 -19.76 -12.14
N MET A 134 -7.54 -20.58 -12.29
CA MET A 134 -7.77 -21.74 -11.41
C MET A 134 -6.58 -22.70 -11.43
N SER A 135 -6.02 -22.95 -12.62
CA SER A 135 -4.88 -23.87 -12.77
C SER A 135 -3.64 -23.39 -11.99
N ILE A 136 -3.34 -22.08 -11.95
CA ILE A 136 -2.19 -21.56 -11.18
C ILE A 136 -2.49 -21.46 -9.68
N LEU A 137 -3.76 -21.42 -9.24
CA LEU A 137 -4.13 -21.38 -7.82
C LEU A 137 -4.16 -22.77 -7.18
N GLN A 138 -4.48 -23.80 -7.95
CA GLN A 138 -4.61 -25.17 -7.45
C GLN A 138 -3.34 -25.71 -6.76
N PRO A 139 -2.12 -25.53 -7.30
CA PRO A 139 -0.88 -25.98 -6.65
C PRO A 139 -0.65 -25.43 -5.23
N PHE A 140 -1.08 -24.20 -4.96
CA PHE A 140 -0.98 -23.60 -3.63
C PHE A 140 -1.85 -24.35 -2.61
N THR A 141 -3.07 -24.72 -3.00
CA THR A 141 -3.97 -25.51 -2.16
C THR A 141 -3.42 -26.92 -1.95
N GLU A 142 -2.95 -27.58 -3.00
CA GLU A 142 -2.39 -28.94 -2.93
C GLU A 142 -1.17 -29.06 -2.00
N LEU A 143 -0.35 -28.00 -1.99
CA LEU A 143 0.88 -27.94 -1.18
C LEU A 143 0.67 -27.23 0.16
N ASN A 144 -0.57 -26.81 0.46
CA ASN A 144 -0.93 -26.06 1.68
C ASN A 144 -0.06 -24.81 1.90
N ILE A 145 0.18 -24.06 0.83
CA ILE A 145 0.96 -22.82 0.85
C ILE A 145 0.00 -21.63 0.86
N ASN A 146 0.16 -20.73 1.83
CA ASN A 146 -0.69 -19.57 1.99
C ASN A 146 -0.25 -18.45 1.04
N MET A 147 -1.16 -18.02 0.16
CA MET A 147 -0.99 -16.83 -0.66
C MET A 147 -1.37 -15.61 0.18
N THR A 148 -0.49 -14.59 0.23
CA THR A 148 -0.71 -13.36 0.98
C THR A 148 -1.17 -12.20 0.11
N ARG A 149 -0.95 -12.30 -1.22
CA ARG A 149 -1.37 -11.27 -2.18
C ARG A 149 -1.52 -11.86 -3.58
N ILE A 150 -2.46 -11.34 -4.33
CA ILE A 150 -2.58 -11.53 -5.77
C ILE A 150 -3.00 -10.22 -6.43
N GLU A 151 -2.24 -9.81 -7.44
CA GLU A 151 -2.56 -8.67 -8.29
C GLU A 151 -2.48 -9.07 -9.75
N THR A 152 -3.36 -8.52 -10.58
CA THR A 152 -3.30 -8.70 -12.02
C THR A 152 -3.01 -7.37 -12.73
N ARG A 153 -2.22 -7.44 -13.79
CA ARG A 153 -1.97 -6.33 -14.69
C ARG A 153 -2.17 -6.82 -16.13
N PRO A 154 -2.80 -6.00 -16.99
CA PRO A 154 -2.83 -6.30 -18.42
C PRO A 154 -1.40 -6.39 -18.95
N SER A 155 -1.11 -7.41 -19.77
CA SER A 155 0.17 -7.48 -20.45
C SER A 155 0.30 -6.33 -21.45
N ARG A 156 1.42 -5.60 -21.42
CA ARG A 156 1.66 -4.50 -22.37
C ARG A 156 2.07 -4.99 -23.75
N ASN A 157 2.56 -6.21 -23.84
CA ASN A 157 3.18 -6.74 -25.06
C ASN A 157 2.31 -7.78 -25.77
N ASN A 158 1.26 -8.29 -25.14
CA ASN A 158 0.40 -9.31 -25.73
C ASN A 158 -0.98 -9.27 -25.08
N ASP A 159 -2.01 -8.92 -25.87
CA ASP A 159 -3.41 -8.82 -25.41
C ASP A 159 -4.01 -10.16 -24.97
N TYR A 160 -3.34 -11.27 -25.28
CA TYR A 160 -3.76 -12.64 -24.94
C TYR A 160 -3.11 -13.18 -23.65
N LEU A 161 -2.36 -12.37 -22.92
CA LEU A 161 -1.69 -12.78 -21.68
C LEU A 161 -2.14 -11.91 -20.51
N HIS A 162 -2.42 -12.56 -19.38
CA HIS A 162 -2.57 -11.89 -18.11
C HIS A 162 -1.30 -12.07 -17.27
N THR A 163 -0.77 -10.95 -16.77
CA THR A 163 0.33 -10.97 -15.82
C THR A 163 -0.21 -10.93 -14.39
N PHE A 164 0.12 -11.95 -13.62
CA PHE A 164 -0.18 -12.03 -12.20
C PHE A 164 1.07 -11.83 -11.38
N PHE A 165 0.93 -11.02 -10.32
CA PHE A 165 1.91 -10.87 -9.26
C PHE A 165 1.34 -11.57 -8.03
N ILE A 166 2.02 -12.60 -7.56
CA ILE A 166 1.57 -13.44 -6.44
C ILE A 166 2.65 -13.45 -5.36
N ASP A 167 2.25 -13.10 -4.13
CA ASP A 167 3.08 -13.23 -2.96
C ASP A 167 2.56 -14.39 -2.10
N PHE A 168 3.45 -15.20 -1.58
CA PHE A 168 3.12 -16.35 -0.73
C PHE A 168 4.19 -16.60 0.33
N GLU A 169 3.81 -17.31 1.39
CA GLU A 169 4.69 -17.67 2.49
C GLU A 169 5.69 -18.75 2.07
N GLY A 170 6.92 -18.61 2.54
CA GLY A 170 8.03 -19.51 2.31
C GLY A 170 9.19 -18.90 1.55
N TYR A 171 10.35 -19.52 1.68
CA TYR A 171 11.59 -19.11 1.01
C TYR A 171 11.79 -19.91 -0.28
N TYR A 172 12.27 -19.28 -1.34
CA TYR A 172 12.31 -19.84 -2.70
C TYR A 172 13.13 -21.14 -2.82
N GLU A 173 14.08 -21.41 -1.90
CA GLU A 173 14.89 -22.64 -1.85
C GLU A 173 14.30 -23.72 -0.93
N ASP A 174 13.18 -23.50 -0.27
CA ASP A 174 12.50 -24.54 0.51
C ASP A 174 11.95 -25.62 -0.42
N GLU A 175 12.13 -26.89 -0.06
CA GLU A 175 11.72 -28.04 -0.88
C GLU A 175 10.27 -27.97 -1.36
N ILE A 176 9.36 -27.50 -0.47
CA ILE A 176 7.94 -27.37 -0.81
C ILE A 176 7.70 -26.22 -1.80
N ILE A 177 8.48 -25.14 -1.68
CA ILE A 177 8.40 -23.97 -2.56
C ILE A 177 8.99 -24.31 -3.93
N ILE A 178 10.10 -25.05 -3.99
CA ILE A 178 10.66 -25.56 -5.25
C ILE A 178 9.61 -26.38 -6.00
N LYS A 179 8.91 -27.30 -5.32
CA LYS A 179 7.83 -28.11 -5.92
C LYS A 179 6.69 -27.25 -6.44
N LEU A 180 6.33 -26.17 -5.73
CA LEU A 180 5.34 -25.20 -6.18
C LEU A 180 5.80 -24.51 -7.45
N LEU A 181 7.02 -23.95 -7.46
CA LEU A 181 7.58 -23.22 -8.58
C LEU A 181 7.67 -24.10 -9.84
N GLU A 182 8.11 -25.36 -9.72
CA GLU A 182 8.13 -26.33 -10.83
C GLU A 182 6.71 -26.60 -11.42
N LYS A 183 5.68 -26.67 -10.57
CA LYS A 183 4.29 -26.81 -11.05
C LYS A 183 3.83 -25.56 -11.77
N LEU A 184 4.07 -24.39 -11.21
CA LEU A 184 3.69 -23.10 -11.79
C LEU A 184 4.38 -22.86 -13.13
N GLU A 185 5.66 -23.19 -13.25
CA GLU A 185 6.43 -23.07 -14.49
C GLU A 185 5.83 -23.88 -15.64
N LYS A 186 5.37 -25.12 -15.36
CA LYS A 186 4.72 -25.98 -16.35
C LYS A 186 3.34 -25.47 -16.81
N MET A 187 2.70 -24.60 -16.04
CA MET A 187 1.35 -24.08 -16.27
C MET A 187 1.34 -22.65 -16.82
N SER A 188 2.48 -22.00 -16.87
CA SER A 188 2.65 -20.59 -17.28
C SER A 188 3.43 -20.48 -18.57
N GLU A 189 3.24 -19.39 -19.31
CA GLU A 189 4.07 -19.00 -20.45
C GLU A 189 5.41 -18.41 -19.98
N GLU A 190 5.41 -17.80 -18.81
CA GLU A 190 6.57 -17.23 -18.16
C GLU A 190 6.38 -17.19 -16.65
N LEU A 191 7.38 -17.63 -15.90
CA LEU A 191 7.47 -17.51 -14.44
C LEU A 191 8.77 -16.80 -14.09
N ARG A 192 8.69 -15.77 -13.26
CA ARG A 192 9.86 -15.08 -12.68
C ARG A 192 9.72 -14.94 -11.19
N ILE A 193 10.72 -15.37 -10.43
CA ILE A 193 10.88 -15.01 -9.02
C ILE A 193 11.37 -13.55 -8.98
N ILE A 194 10.53 -12.65 -8.45
CA ILE A 194 10.85 -11.23 -8.33
C ILE A 194 11.41 -10.85 -6.97
N GLY A 195 11.34 -11.78 -6.00
CA GLY A 195 11.98 -11.65 -4.69
C GLY A 195 11.64 -12.83 -3.79
N SER A 196 12.53 -13.09 -2.83
CA SER A 196 12.25 -13.93 -1.66
C SER A 196 12.94 -13.25 -0.48
N TYR A 197 12.18 -12.86 0.54
CA TYR A 197 12.62 -11.87 1.50
C TYR A 197 11.92 -12.02 2.85
N SER A 198 12.54 -11.46 3.88
CA SER A 198 11.96 -11.37 5.21
C SER A 198 10.84 -10.34 5.28
N VAL A 199 9.83 -10.62 6.09
CA VAL A 199 8.75 -9.68 6.41
C VAL A 199 9.10 -8.98 7.71
N LEU A 200 9.30 -7.66 7.64
CA LEU A 200 9.49 -6.82 8.81
C LEU A 200 8.11 -6.31 9.28
N ASN A 201 7.76 -6.63 10.52
CA ASN A 201 6.54 -6.15 11.19
C ASN A 201 6.79 -4.82 11.89
#